data_6499f4db720709b462c570a3f9e60182
#
_entry.id   6499f4db720709b462c570a3f9e60182
#
_cell.length_a   1.000
_cell.length_b   1.000
_cell.length_c   1.000
_cell.angle_alpha   90.00
_cell.angle_beta   90.00
_cell.angle_gamma   90.00
#
_symmetry.space_group_name_H-M   'P 1'
#
loop_
_entity.id
_entity.type
_entity.pdbx_description
1 polymer ?
#
loop_
_entity_poly.entity_id
_entity_poly.type
_entity_poly.pdbx_seq_one_letter_code
_entity_poly.pdbx_strand_id
1 'polypeptide(L)'
;MGGNQARDGEWTRPSSMRAVRLHGGDGAGRLELDTVSVPDLGAGESLVRVHAAAITRDELEWPVDRLPAIPSYEASGVVVEVAEGLDGLEIGDEVYGLTPFDRDGAAAEYVAVPAALLAPRPRSVTHPESAAVPLAALSAWQGLFVHGGLAAGERVLIHGAAGGVGQFATQLAREHGAHVVGTASGEAVARARALGADEVIDVGVARFEDVVEPVDLVFDTAGGDPLTRSPSVLREGGRLVSVAEEPPHGPPTITATYFVVEPSREQLLELTRLVDKGNLVPAVDSVFPLAEARSAFERVQESGKHGKVVLLVHE
;
A
#
# COMPACT_ATOMS: atom_id res chain seq x y z
N MET A 1 -34.10 -32.23 26.19
CA MET A 1 -34.39 -31.92 24.79
C MET A 1 -33.48 -30.75 24.41
N GLY A 2 -32.30 -31.06 23.97
CA GLY A 2 -31.31 -30.05 23.59
C GLY A 2 -31.44 -29.77 22.11
N GLY A 3 -31.79 -28.52 21.77
CA GLY A 3 -31.82 -28.03 20.40
C GLY A 3 -30.42 -27.98 19.81
N ASN A 4 -30.22 -28.76 18.79
CA ASN A 4 -29.04 -28.77 17.93
C ASN A 4 -29.11 -27.49 17.07
N GLN A 5 -28.42 -26.42 17.48
CA GLN A 5 -28.17 -25.28 16.58
C GLN A 5 -27.23 -25.77 15.48
N ALA A 6 -27.74 -25.75 14.24
CA ALA A 6 -26.95 -26.04 13.05
C ALA A 6 -25.68 -25.18 13.07
N ARG A 7 -24.52 -25.80 13.00
CA ARG A 7 -23.25 -25.17 12.70
C ARG A 7 -23.38 -24.61 11.29
N ASP A 8 -23.12 -23.35 11.13
CA ASP A 8 -23.09 -22.63 9.86
C ASP A 8 -22.25 -23.40 8.84
N GLY A 9 -22.74 -23.42 7.58
CA GLY A 9 -22.31 -24.32 6.53
C GLY A 9 -20.80 -24.41 6.35
N GLU A 10 -20.32 -25.64 6.35
CA GLU A 10 -18.94 -26.00 6.07
C GLU A 10 -18.54 -25.39 4.71
N TRP A 11 -17.53 -24.51 4.71
CA TRP A 11 -17.04 -23.89 3.48
C TRP A 11 -16.57 -25.00 2.52
N THR A 12 -17.09 -24.97 1.31
CA THR A 12 -16.68 -25.88 0.25
C THR A 12 -15.92 -25.12 -0.81
N ARG A 13 -14.70 -25.56 -1.11
CA ARG A 13 -13.86 -24.94 -2.12
C ARG A 13 -14.53 -24.97 -3.48
N PRO A 14 -14.78 -23.80 -4.10
CA PRO A 14 -15.30 -23.76 -5.46
C PRO A 14 -14.21 -24.17 -6.46
N SER A 15 -14.61 -24.73 -7.61
CA SER A 15 -13.68 -25.08 -8.70
C SER A 15 -13.23 -23.85 -9.50
N SER A 16 -14.02 -22.77 -9.49
CA SER A 16 -13.74 -21.54 -10.23
C SER A 16 -14.14 -20.32 -9.43
N MET A 17 -13.57 -19.18 -9.81
CA MET A 17 -13.78 -17.88 -9.18
C MET A 17 -13.83 -16.79 -10.26
N ARG A 18 -14.41 -15.65 -9.92
CA ARG A 18 -14.30 -14.43 -10.73
C ARG A 18 -12.98 -13.72 -10.39
N ALA A 19 -12.29 -13.26 -11.42
CA ALA A 19 -11.08 -12.49 -11.29
C ALA A 19 -10.98 -11.43 -12.39
N VAL A 20 -10.45 -10.28 -12.07
CA VAL A 20 -10.08 -9.28 -13.06
C VAL A 20 -8.73 -9.65 -13.64
N ARG A 21 -8.65 -9.80 -14.96
CA ARG A 21 -7.41 -10.16 -15.65
C ARG A 21 -6.93 -9.05 -16.55
N LEU A 22 -5.65 -8.78 -16.44
CA LEU A 22 -4.92 -7.89 -17.34
C LEU A 22 -4.46 -8.69 -18.55
N HIS A 23 -5.00 -8.37 -19.73
CA HIS A 23 -4.62 -8.98 -21.00
C HIS A 23 -3.57 -8.11 -21.73
N GLY A 24 -3.08 -8.55 -22.88
CA GLY A 24 -2.15 -7.75 -23.69
C GLY A 24 -2.76 -6.48 -24.27
N GLY A 25 -1.96 -5.41 -24.44
CA GLY A 25 -2.41 -4.09 -24.92
C GLY A 25 -2.00 -2.96 -23.97
N ASP A 26 -2.63 -1.79 -24.01
CA ASP A 26 -2.27 -0.63 -23.19
C ASP A 26 -3.38 -0.20 -22.22
N GLY A 27 -2.98 0.19 -20.99
CA GLY A 27 -3.83 0.80 -19.98
C GLY A 27 -4.98 -0.07 -19.45
N ALA A 28 -5.92 0.54 -18.73
CA ALA A 28 -7.06 -0.13 -18.08
C ALA A 28 -8.03 -0.81 -19.07
N GLY A 29 -8.02 -0.44 -20.34
CA GLY A 29 -8.82 -1.09 -21.40
C GLY A 29 -8.49 -2.57 -21.60
N ARG A 30 -7.36 -3.05 -21.07
CA ARG A 30 -6.93 -4.47 -21.08
C ARG A 30 -7.55 -5.32 -19.96
N LEU A 31 -8.27 -4.72 -19.03
CA LEU A 31 -8.87 -5.41 -17.88
C LEU A 31 -10.21 -6.04 -18.28
N GLU A 32 -10.34 -7.34 -18.01
CA GLU A 32 -11.56 -8.11 -18.21
C GLU A 32 -11.91 -8.90 -16.95
N LEU A 33 -13.21 -9.03 -16.66
CA LEU A 33 -13.69 -9.89 -15.60
C LEU A 33 -13.89 -11.30 -16.15
N ASP A 34 -13.00 -12.20 -15.77
CA ASP A 34 -12.98 -13.59 -16.22
C ASP A 34 -13.44 -14.56 -15.13
N THR A 35 -13.78 -15.77 -15.55
CA THR A 35 -13.93 -16.93 -14.66
C THR A 35 -12.69 -17.81 -14.81
N VAL A 36 -11.97 -17.99 -13.72
CA VAL A 36 -10.71 -18.77 -13.67
C VAL A 36 -10.79 -19.84 -12.59
N SER A 37 -9.86 -20.79 -12.58
CA SER A 37 -9.75 -21.77 -11.50
C SER A 37 -9.34 -21.08 -10.19
N VAL A 38 -9.86 -21.57 -9.06
CA VAL A 38 -9.35 -21.17 -7.74
C VAL A 38 -7.91 -21.68 -7.62
N PRO A 39 -6.94 -20.83 -7.18
CA PRO A 39 -5.53 -21.23 -7.13
C PRO A 39 -5.28 -22.36 -6.15
N ASP A 40 -4.47 -23.33 -6.53
CA ASP A 40 -3.97 -24.36 -5.63
C ASP A 40 -2.99 -23.80 -4.62
N LEU A 41 -2.94 -24.39 -3.43
CA LEU A 41 -2.01 -23.98 -2.37
C LEU A 41 -0.66 -24.67 -2.53
N GLY A 42 0.39 -23.88 -2.52
CA GLY A 42 1.75 -24.36 -2.28
C GLY A 42 2.02 -24.62 -0.79
N ALA A 43 3.18 -25.21 -0.49
CA ALA A 43 3.60 -25.41 0.90
C ALA A 43 3.72 -24.05 1.63
N GLY A 44 3.16 -23.96 2.82
CA GLY A 44 3.20 -22.74 3.64
C GLY A 44 2.25 -21.63 3.20
N GLU A 45 1.32 -21.90 2.29
CA GLU A 45 0.32 -20.94 1.81
C GLU A 45 -1.04 -21.11 2.47
N SER A 46 -1.81 -20.04 2.40
CA SER A 46 -3.23 -20.02 2.78
C SER A 46 -4.06 -19.45 1.63
N LEU A 47 -5.29 -19.94 1.49
CA LEU A 47 -6.28 -19.39 0.60
C LEU A 47 -7.09 -18.34 1.37
N VAL A 48 -7.04 -17.12 0.89
CA VAL A 48 -7.80 -16.00 1.43
C VAL A 48 -8.99 -15.72 0.53
N ARG A 49 -10.21 -15.76 1.09
CA ARG A 49 -11.38 -15.18 0.45
C ARG A 49 -11.27 -13.68 0.57
N VAL A 50 -11.07 -13.01 -0.56
CA VAL A 50 -10.82 -11.58 -0.60
C VAL A 50 -12.12 -10.80 -0.36
N HIS A 51 -12.15 -9.91 0.63
CA HIS A 51 -13.21 -8.94 0.83
C HIS A 51 -12.91 -7.63 0.11
N ALA A 52 -11.67 -7.19 0.18
CA ALA A 52 -11.23 -5.97 -0.48
C ALA A 52 -9.78 -6.09 -0.98
N ALA A 53 -9.51 -5.44 -2.10
CA ALA A 53 -8.17 -5.36 -2.69
C ALA A 53 -7.88 -3.92 -3.12
N ALA A 54 -6.75 -3.35 -2.69
CA ALA A 54 -6.39 -1.99 -3.08
C ALA A 54 -5.52 -2.00 -4.33
N ILE A 55 -5.60 -0.94 -5.11
CA ILE A 55 -4.86 -0.80 -6.36
C ILE A 55 -3.85 0.34 -6.28
N THR A 56 -2.75 0.17 -7.00
CA THR A 56 -1.67 1.14 -7.13
C THR A 56 -1.60 1.68 -8.56
N ARG A 57 -1.12 2.90 -8.73
CA ARG A 57 -1.24 3.67 -9.97
C ARG A 57 -0.65 2.99 -11.20
N ASP A 58 0.52 2.38 -11.05
CA ASP A 58 1.36 1.82 -12.11
C ASP A 58 1.38 0.29 -12.14
N GLU A 59 0.60 -0.37 -11.29
CA GLU A 59 0.65 -1.83 -11.14
C GLU A 59 0.22 -2.61 -12.40
N LEU A 60 -0.44 -1.99 -13.36
CA LEU A 60 -0.75 -2.62 -14.64
C LEU A 60 0.48 -2.80 -15.55
N GLU A 61 1.59 -2.19 -15.18
CA GLU A 61 2.86 -2.29 -15.90
C GLU A 61 3.80 -3.36 -15.30
N TRP A 62 3.48 -3.87 -14.09
CA TRP A 62 4.37 -4.79 -13.37
C TRP A 62 4.40 -6.22 -13.93
N PRO A 63 3.27 -6.86 -14.31
CA PRO A 63 3.25 -8.26 -14.72
C PRO A 63 3.47 -8.48 -16.23
N VAL A 64 4.30 -7.68 -16.90
CA VAL A 64 4.45 -7.70 -18.36
C VAL A 64 4.96 -9.02 -18.95
N ASP A 65 5.65 -9.83 -18.17
CA ASP A 65 6.26 -11.10 -18.56
C ASP A 65 5.32 -12.32 -18.37
N ARG A 66 4.14 -12.16 -17.77
CA ARG A 66 3.23 -13.26 -17.40
C ARG A 66 1.74 -12.97 -17.67
N LEU A 67 1.47 -12.22 -18.72
CA LEU A 67 0.08 -11.94 -19.13
C LEU A 67 -0.59 -13.19 -19.75
N PRO A 68 -1.90 -13.39 -19.52
CA PRO A 68 -2.78 -12.54 -18.71
C PRO A 68 -2.60 -12.78 -17.20
N ALA A 69 -2.56 -11.70 -16.40
CA ALA A 69 -2.30 -11.72 -14.96
C ALA A 69 -3.43 -11.06 -14.17
N ILE A 70 -3.59 -11.46 -12.91
CA ILE A 70 -4.52 -10.79 -11.97
C ILE A 70 -3.75 -9.70 -11.24
N PRO A 71 -4.15 -8.41 -11.36
CA PRO A 71 -3.51 -7.31 -10.65
C PRO A 71 -3.96 -7.20 -9.20
N SER A 72 -3.57 -6.10 -8.52
CA SER A 72 -3.89 -5.79 -7.13
C SER A 72 -3.15 -6.69 -6.15
N TYR A 73 -2.12 -6.15 -5.52
CA TYR A 73 -1.23 -6.94 -4.64
C TYR A 73 -1.50 -6.71 -3.16
N GLU A 74 -2.49 -5.91 -2.81
CA GLU A 74 -2.91 -5.61 -1.45
C GLU A 74 -4.26 -6.25 -1.17
N ALA A 75 -4.33 -7.13 -0.18
CA ALA A 75 -5.55 -7.85 0.14
C ALA A 75 -5.96 -7.68 1.61
N SER A 76 -7.27 -7.66 1.84
CA SER A 76 -7.89 -7.90 3.12
C SER A 76 -9.05 -8.89 2.95
N GLY A 77 -9.09 -9.92 3.79
CA GLY A 77 -10.08 -10.97 3.66
C GLY A 77 -10.05 -11.97 4.80
N VAL A 78 -10.65 -13.14 4.57
CA VAL A 78 -10.77 -14.22 5.55
C VAL A 78 -10.07 -15.47 5.04
N VAL A 79 -9.28 -16.11 5.88
CA VAL A 79 -8.65 -17.40 5.58
C VAL A 79 -9.73 -18.47 5.47
N VAL A 80 -9.77 -19.16 4.34
CA VAL A 80 -10.75 -20.25 4.09
C VAL A 80 -10.09 -21.61 3.95
N GLU A 81 -8.79 -21.67 3.68
CA GLU A 81 -8.01 -22.89 3.60
C GLU A 81 -6.56 -22.59 3.98
N VAL A 82 -5.89 -23.55 4.61
CA VAL A 82 -4.46 -23.48 4.95
C VAL A 82 -3.76 -24.74 4.46
N ALA A 83 -2.51 -24.60 4.00
CA ALA A 83 -1.70 -25.74 3.61
C ALA A 83 -1.45 -26.68 4.81
N GLU A 84 -1.29 -27.97 4.53
CA GLU A 84 -1.02 -28.98 5.56
C GLU A 84 0.27 -28.64 6.34
N GLY A 85 0.19 -28.72 7.68
CA GLY A 85 1.32 -28.46 8.58
C GLY A 85 1.65 -27.00 8.78
N LEU A 86 0.77 -26.07 8.36
CA LEU A 86 0.94 -24.64 8.62
C LEU A 86 0.47 -24.29 10.04
N ASP A 87 1.35 -23.68 10.83
CA ASP A 87 1.04 -23.16 12.16
C ASP A 87 0.83 -21.64 12.17
N GLY A 88 0.03 -21.17 13.13
CA GLY A 88 -0.09 -19.73 13.44
C GLY A 88 -1.09 -18.95 12.57
N LEU A 89 -1.87 -19.62 11.74
CA LEU A 89 -3.00 -19.08 10.99
C LEU A 89 -4.11 -20.14 10.93
N GLU A 90 -5.35 -19.73 11.20
CA GLU A 90 -6.50 -20.63 11.26
C GLU A 90 -7.57 -20.23 10.24
N ILE A 91 -8.39 -21.23 9.82
CA ILE A 91 -9.57 -20.95 8.99
C ILE A 91 -10.52 -20.06 9.79
N GLY A 92 -10.97 -18.97 9.16
CA GLY A 92 -11.81 -17.95 9.79
C GLY A 92 -11.03 -16.72 10.26
N ASP A 93 -9.70 -16.74 10.26
CA ASP A 93 -8.91 -15.56 10.60
C ASP A 93 -9.13 -14.44 9.59
N GLU A 94 -9.43 -13.25 10.10
CA GLU A 94 -9.45 -12.01 9.31
C GLU A 94 -8.04 -11.49 9.17
N VAL A 95 -7.56 -11.43 7.93
CA VAL A 95 -6.17 -11.11 7.60
C VAL A 95 -6.07 -9.99 6.57
N TYR A 96 -4.89 -9.39 6.51
CA TYR A 96 -4.50 -8.50 5.44
C TYR A 96 -3.01 -8.64 5.13
N GLY A 97 -2.60 -8.24 3.92
CA GLY A 97 -1.20 -8.36 3.54
C GLY A 97 -0.89 -7.84 2.16
N LEU A 98 0.41 -7.77 1.87
CA LEU A 98 0.97 -7.51 0.56
C LEU A 98 1.37 -8.86 -0.05
N THR A 99 0.75 -9.19 -1.20
CA THR A 99 1.10 -10.41 -1.95
C THR A 99 2.41 -10.21 -2.71
N PRO A 100 3.17 -11.29 -2.98
CA PRO A 100 4.37 -11.18 -3.82
C PRO A 100 4.04 -10.68 -5.24
N PHE A 101 4.93 -9.87 -5.82
CA PHE A 101 4.70 -9.28 -7.14
C PHE A 101 4.97 -10.24 -8.32
N ASP A 102 5.55 -11.40 -8.06
CA ASP A 102 5.90 -12.43 -9.06
C ASP A 102 4.79 -13.44 -9.35
N ARG A 103 3.57 -13.20 -8.84
CA ARG A 103 2.40 -14.06 -8.96
C ARG A 103 1.12 -13.25 -9.20
N ASP A 104 0.00 -13.95 -9.38
CA ASP A 104 -1.32 -13.34 -9.46
C ASP A 104 -1.69 -12.62 -8.16
N GLY A 105 -2.30 -11.46 -8.31
CA GLY A 105 -2.73 -10.59 -7.22
C GLY A 105 -4.13 -10.90 -6.70
N ALA A 106 -4.71 -9.93 -6.01
CA ALA A 106 -5.94 -10.05 -5.23
C ALA A 106 -7.19 -9.42 -5.88
N ALA A 107 -7.12 -8.96 -7.14
CA ALA A 107 -8.33 -8.54 -7.87
C ALA A 107 -9.18 -9.76 -8.29
N ALA A 108 -9.50 -10.64 -7.33
CA ALA A 108 -10.18 -11.92 -7.48
C ALA A 108 -10.94 -12.31 -6.22
N GLU A 109 -11.89 -13.26 -6.33
CA GLU A 109 -12.64 -13.74 -5.16
C GLU A 109 -11.77 -14.50 -4.15
N TYR A 110 -10.67 -15.11 -4.61
CA TYR A 110 -9.71 -15.82 -3.77
C TYR A 110 -8.27 -15.53 -4.23
N VAL A 111 -7.35 -15.53 -3.27
CA VAL A 111 -5.92 -15.42 -3.55
C VAL A 111 -5.14 -16.39 -2.66
N ALA A 112 -4.16 -17.09 -3.24
CA ALA A 112 -3.20 -17.90 -2.48
C ALA A 112 -2.01 -17.03 -2.07
N VAL A 113 -1.74 -16.95 -0.76
CA VAL A 113 -0.71 -16.09 -0.19
C VAL A 113 0.16 -16.89 0.78
N PRO A 114 1.49 -16.74 0.76
CA PRO A 114 2.34 -17.28 1.82
C PRO A 114 1.87 -16.74 3.19
N ALA A 115 1.53 -17.63 4.10
CA ALA A 115 0.98 -17.27 5.43
C ALA A 115 1.93 -16.39 6.24
N ALA A 116 3.24 -16.53 6.01
CA ALA A 116 4.27 -15.71 6.62
C ALA A 116 4.19 -14.21 6.25
N LEU A 117 3.43 -13.86 5.21
CA LEU A 117 3.24 -12.47 4.74
C LEU A 117 1.92 -11.85 5.22
N LEU A 118 1.04 -12.65 5.83
CA LEU A 118 -0.25 -12.19 6.32
C LEU A 118 -0.18 -11.81 7.80
N ALA A 119 -0.82 -10.70 8.14
CA ALA A 119 -1.03 -10.26 9.52
C ALA A 119 -2.54 -10.23 9.84
N PRO A 120 -2.94 -10.36 11.12
CA PRO A 120 -4.30 -10.09 11.54
C PRO A 120 -4.72 -8.67 11.10
N ARG A 121 -5.89 -8.56 10.52
CA ARG A 121 -6.48 -7.28 10.10
C ARG A 121 -6.66 -6.35 11.31
N PRO A 122 -6.40 -5.05 11.21
CA PRO A 122 -6.80 -4.09 12.23
C PRO A 122 -8.32 -4.18 12.49
N ARG A 123 -8.72 -4.24 13.75
CA ARG A 123 -10.13 -4.41 14.14
C ARG A 123 -10.93 -3.12 14.11
N SER A 124 -10.25 -1.98 14.19
CA SER A 124 -10.86 -0.65 14.24
C SER A 124 -11.34 -0.12 12.90
N VAL A 125 -11.00 -0.78 11.80
CA VAL A 125 -11.30 -0.34 10.43
C VAL A 125 -11.93 -1.46 9.60
N THR A 126 -12.57 -1.11 8.49
CA THR A 126 -13.23 -2.03 7.56
C THR A 126 -12.22 -2.79 6.67
N HIS A 127 -12.68 -3.82 5.94
CA HIS A 127 -11.85 -4.50 4.93
C HIS A 127 -11.31 -3.55 3.84
N PRO A 128 -12.10 -2.63 3.26
CA PRO A 128 -11.58 -1.64 2.32
C PRO A 128 -10.47 -0.76 2.90
N GLU A 129 -10.63 -0.27 4.12
CA GLU A 129 -9.60 0.52 4.80
C GLU A 129 -8.36 -0.33 5.13
N SER A 130 -8.56 -1.59 5.55
CA SER A 130 -7.45 -2.51 5.80
C SER A 130 -6.67 -2.84 4.53
N ALA A 131 -7.34 -3.07 3.39
CA ALA A 131 -6.70 -3.35 2.11
C ALA A 131 -5.88 -2.14 1.61
N ALA A 132 -6.23 -0.93 2.02
CA ALA A 132 -5.51 0.30 1.64
C ALA A 132 -4.16 0.49 2.36
N VAL A 133 -3.83 -0.37 3.34
CA VAL A 133 -2.64 -0.21 4.20
C VAL A 133 -1.39 -0.89 3.65
N PRO A 134 -1.39 -2.17 3.20
CA PRO A 134 -0.17 -2.99 3.11
C PRO A 134 0.93 -2.36 2.27
N LEU A 135 0.73 -2.12 0.98
CA LEU A 135 1.79 -1.58 0.11
C LEU A 135 2.19 -0.18 0.54
N ALA A 136 1.21 0.69 0.74
CA ALA A 136 1.46 2.11 0.97
C ALA A 136 2.11 2.37 2.33
N ALA A 137 1.66 1.69 3.39
CA ALA A 137 2.22 1.86 4.73
C ALA A 137 3.55 1.12 4.90
N LEU A 138 3.73 -0.05 4.27
CA LEU A 138 5.03 -0.74 4.22
C LEU A 138 6.07 0.10 3.46
N SER A 139 5.70 0.69 2.32
CA SER A 139 6.58 1.62 1.59
C SER A 139 6.99 2.80 2.47
N ALA A 140 6.04 3.40 3.18
CA ALA A 140 6.33 4.49 4.11
C ALA A 140 7.23 4.05 5.28
N TRP A 141 6.95 2.91 5.89
CA TRP A 141 7.74 2.34 6.97
C TRP A 141 9.17 2.05 6.53
N GLN A 142 9.31 1.31 5.44
CA GLN A 142 10.64 0.94 4.92
C GLN A 142 11.42 2.16 4.44
N GLY A 143 10.77 3.09 3.76
CA GLY A 143 11.40 4.32 3.29
C GLY A 143 11.91 5.20 4.42
N LEU A 144 11.11 5.39 5.48
CA LEU A 144 11.49 6.23 6.62
C LEU A 144 12.50 5.54 7.55
N PHE A 145 12.24 4.28 7.93
CA PHE A 145 12.97 3.68 9.05
C PHE A 145 14.03 2.67 8.61
N VAL A 146 13.78 1.87 7.56
CA VAL A 146 14.75 0.85 7.12
C VAL A 146 15.83 1.48 6.25
N HIS A 147 15.42 2.23 5.22
CA HIS A 147 16.36 2.84 4.28
C HIS A 147 16.77 4.25 4.71
N GLY A 148 15.82 5.03 5.24
CA GLY A 148 16.05 6.41 5.68
C GLY A 148 16.68 6.51 7.07
N GLY A 149 16.50 5.51 7.93
CA GLY A 149 17.02 5.54 9.31
C GLY A 149 16.57 6.78 10.08
N LEU A 150 15.32 7.25 9.84
CA LEU A 150 14.77 8.44 10.47
C LEU A 150 14.77 8.30 11.99
N ALA A 151 15.39 9.27 12.69
CA ALA A 151 15.41 9.34 14.14
C ALA A 151 14.45 10.40 14.68
N ALA A 152 14.01 10.22 15.94
CA ALA A 152 13.21 11.23 16.62
C ALA A 152 13.98 12.56 16.72
N GLY A 153 13.30 13.67 16.45
CA GLY A 153 13.88 15.01 16.41
C GLY A 153 14.55 15.39 15.09
N GLU A 154 14.77 14.45 14.17
CA GLU A 154 15.23 14.78 12.81
C GLU A 154 14.15 15.50 12.01
N ARG A 155 14.58 16.22 11.00
CA ARG A 155 13.72 16.93 10.05
C ARG A 155 13.62 16.16 8.75
N VAL A 156 12.40 15.78 8.35
CA VAL A 156 12.14 15.02 7.12
C VAL A 156 11.29 15.82 6.14
N LEU A 157 11.70 15.86 4.88
CA LEU A 157 10.89 16.37 3.78
C LEU A 157 10.23 15.18 3.06
N ILE A 158 8.90 15.19 2.99
CA ILE A 158 8.11 14.15 2.31
C ILE A 158 7.48 14.75 1.04
N HIS A 159 7.92 14.30 -0.13
CA HIS A 159 7.29 14.68 -1.38
C HIS A 159 5.99 13.91 -1.58
N GLY A 160 4.91 14.64 -1.95
CA GLY A 160 3.58 14.05 -2.08
C GLY A 160 2.94 13.64 -0.75
N ALA A 161 3.11 14.44 0.31
CA ALA A 161 2.79 14.15 1.71
C ALA A 161 1.33 13.73 1.99
N ALA A 162 0.37 14.02 1.10
CA ALA A 162 -1.03 13.59 1.21
C ALA A 162 -1.43 12.56 0.14
N GLY A 163 -0.47 12.00 -0.60
CA GLY A 163 -0.67 10.95 -1.60
C GLY A 163 -0.84 9.56 -0.98
N GLY A 164 -0.92 8.53 -1.83
CA GLY A 164 -1.13 7.13 -1.39
C GLY A 164 -0.13 6.66 -0.34
N VAL A 165 1.17 6.79 -0.59
CA VAL A 165 2.26 6.47 0.35
C VAL A 165 2.48 7.62 1.33
N GLY A 166 2.48 8.87 0.83
CA GLY A 166 2.80 10.06 1.62
C GLY A 166 1.90 10.26 2.84
N GLN A 167 0.62 9.89 2.77
CA GLN A 167 -0.30 9.97 3.91
C GLN A 167 0.18 9.12 5.10
N PHE A 168 0.69 7.91 4.83
CA PHE A 168 1.25 7.05 5.87
C PHE A 168 2.60 7.55 6.34
N ALA A 169 3.46 7.99 5.42
CA ALA A 169 4.77 8.54 5.75
C ALA A 169 4.66 9.76 6.67
N THR A 170 3.75 10.68 6.40
CA THR A 170 3.49 11.87 7.23
C THR A 170 3.07 11.49 8.65
N GLN A 171 2.13 10.57 8.79
CA GLN A 171 1.65 10.12 10.10
C GLN A 171 2.71 9.32 10.88
N LEU A 172 3.42 8.41 10.20
CA LEU A 172 4.48 7.59 10.82
C LEU A 172 5.66 8.43 11.27
N ALA A 173 6.12 9.39 10.47
CA ALA A 173 7.21 10.29 10.83
C ALA A 173 6.84 11.16 12.04
N ARG A 174 5.62 11.69 12.07
CA ARG A 174 5.10 12.44 13.24
C ARG A 174 5.02 11.57 14.49
N GLU A 175 4.43 10.37 14.39
CA GLU A 175 4.31 9.43 15.52
C GLU A 175 5.68 9.05 16.08
N HIS A 176 6.69 8.98 15.20
CA HIS A 176 8.08 8.73 15.59
C HIS A 176 8.77 9.93 16.25
N GLY A 177 8.16 11.12 16.22
CA GLY A 177 8.69 12.35 16.80
C GLY A 177 9.65 13.12 15.90
N ALA A 178 9.60 12.93 14.60
CA ALA A 178 10.31 13.75 13.63
C ALA A 178 9.57 15.07 13.35
N HIS A 179 10.31 16.09 12.89
CA HIS A 179 9.72 17.32 12.35
C HIS A 179 9.40 17.11 10.87
N VAL A 180 8.12 17.13 10.52
CA VAL A 180 7.63 16.74 9.19
C VAL A 180 7.35 17.95 8.31
N VAL A 181 8.07 18.06 7.20
CA VAL A 181 7.81 19.00 6.12
C VAL A 181 7.20 18.23 4.95
N GLY A 182 6.00 18.60 4.52
CA GLY A 182 5.34 17.97 3.38
C GLY A 182 5.31 18.85 2.15
N THR A 183 5.46 18.30 0.95
CA THR A 183 5.05 18.98 -0.28
C THR A 183 3.70 18.47 -0.72
N ALA A 184 2.83 19.39 -1.15
CA ALA A 184 1.50 19.10 -1.66
C ALA A 184 1.04 20.22 -2.61
N SER A 185 -0.08 20.07 -3.30
CA SER A 185 -0.67 21.13 -4.13
C SER A 185 -2.18 21.23 -3.92
N GLY A 186 -2.73 22.44 -4.03
CA GLY A 186 -4.15 22.71 -3.95
C GLY A 186 -4.77 22.18 -2.65
N GLU A 187 -5.87 21.42 -2.73
CA GLU A 187 -6.57 20.88 -1.56
C GLU A 187 -5.73 19.88 -0.74
N ALA A 188 -4.73 19.23 -1.34
CA ALA A 188 -3.85 18.31 -0.64
C ALA A 188 -2.99 19.01 0.44
N VAL A 189 -2.79 20.33 0.35
CA VAL A 189 -2.08 21.12 1.37
C VAL A 189 -2.80 21.05 2.73
N ALA A 190 -4.10 21.25 2.75
CA ALA A 190 -4.88 21.16 3.98
C ALA A 190 -4.86 19.73 4.55
N ARG A 191 -4.90 18.72 3.68
CA ARG A 191 -4.82 17.32 4.09
C ARG A 191 -3.48 16.95 4.70
N ALA A 192 -2.36 17.34 4.07
CA ALA A 192 -1.04 17.08 4.62
C ALA A 192 -0.88 17.67 6.04
N ARG A 193 -1.42 18.86 6.29
CA ARG A 193 -1.49 19.45 7.65
C ARG A 193 -2.34 18.61 8.61
N ALA A 194 -3.51 18.17 8.17
CA ALA A 194 -4.40 17.33 8.98
C ALA A 194 -3.79 15.98 9.33
N LEU A 195 -2.94 15.42 8.45
CA LEU A 195 -2.18 14.19 8.68
C LEU A 195 -1.01 14.40 9.66
N GLY A 196 -0.69 15.65 9.98
CA GLY A 196 0.29 16.00 11.00
C GLY A 196 1.63 16.49 10.49
N ALA A 197 1.71 16.95 9.24
CA ALA A 197 2.87 17.71 8.80
C ALA A 197 2.95 19.05 9.56
N ASP A 198 4.12 19.32 10.14
CA ASP A 198 4.40 20.58 10.87
C ASP A 198 4.45 21.76 9.91
N GLU A 199 5.00 21.54 8.72
CA GLU A 199 5.08 22.51 7.63
C GLU A 199 4.57 21.86 6.33
N VAL A 200 3.87 22.63 5.50
CA VAL A 200 3.45 22.18 4.17
C VAL A 200 3.77 23.25 3.14
N ILE A 201 4.53 22.86 2.13
CA ILE A 201 4.92 23.70 1.00
C ILE A 201 3.95 23.40 -0.16
N ASP A 202 3.20 24.42 -0.58
CA ASP A 202 2.36 24.32 -1.78
C ASP A 202 3.24 24.48 -3.02
N VAL A 203 3.51 23.34 -3.70
CA VAL A 203 4.37 23.34 -4.91
C VAL A 203 3.71 23.98 -6.14
N GLY A 204 2.42 24.31 -6.07
CA GLY A 204 1.74 25.14 -7.05
C GLY A 204 2.05 26.64 -6.90
N VAL A 205 2.60 27.06 -5.74
CA VAL A 205 2.87 28.46 -5.39
C VAL A 205 4.36 28.75 -5.26
N ALA A 206 5.12 27.82 -4.65
CA ALA A 206 6.54 28.02 -4.37
C ALA A 206 7.36 26.77 -4.73
N ARG A 207 8.62 26.99 -5.09
CA ARG A 207 9.59 25.91 -5.20
C ARG A 207 10.04 25.53 -3.80
N PHE A 208 10.01 24.22 -3.48
CA PHE A 208 10.35 23.77 -2.11
C PHE A 208 11.78 24.11 -1.72
N GLU A 209 12.72 24.04 -2.66
CA GLU A 209 14.13 24.32 -2.44
C GLU A 209 14.44 25.79 -2.11
N ASP A 210 13.52 26.71 -2.40
CA ASP A 210 13.68 28.13 -2.10
C ASP A 210 13.19 28.51 -0.68
N VAL A 211 12.43 27.60 -0.02
CA VAL A 211 11.72 27.92 1.23
C VAL A 211 11.95 26.92 2.36
N VAL A 212 12.40 25.70 2.04
CA VAL A 212 12.63 24.67 3.07
C VAL A 212 13.99 24.88 3.75
N GLU A 213 13.99 24.83 5.09
CA GLU A 213 15.24 24.75 5.85
C GLU A 213 15.89 23.38 5.63
N PRO A 214 17.22 23.25 5.67
CA PRO A 214 17.93 22.00 5.44
C PRO A 214 17.38 20.83 6.25
N VAL A 215 17.18 19.68 5.61
CA VAL A 215 16.59 18.48 6.20
C VAL A 215 17.61 17.34 6.34
N ASP A 216 17.32 16.41 7.26
CA ASP A 216 18.14 15.22 7.50
C ASP A 216 17.80 14.09 6.53
N LEU A 217 16.51 14.00 6.15
CA LEU A 217 15.98 13.00 5.22
C LEU A 217 15.03 13.66 4.22
N VAL A 218 15.15 13.29 2.95
CA VAL A 218 14.07 13.44 1.96
C VAL A 218 13.50 12.06 1.68
N PHE A 219 12.20 11.91 1.84
CA PHE A 219 11.45 10.73 1.39
C PHE A 219 10.58 11.11 0.21
N ASP A 220 10.94 10.60 -0.96
CA ASP A 220 10.25 10.90 -2.20
C ASP A 220 9.24 9.80 -2.57
N THR A 221 7.98 10.21 -2.78
CA THR A 221 6.89 9.37 -3.25
C THR A 221 6.25 9.89 -4.53
N ALA A 222 6.89 10.86 -5.18
CA ALA A 222 6.34 11.58 -6.33
C ALA A 222 7.17 11.44 -7.61
N GLY A 223 8.50 11.31 -7.47
CA GLY A 223 9.42 11.25 -8.60
C GLY A 223 9.59 12.58 -9.35
N GLY A 224 10.21 12.51 -10.52
CA GLY A 224 10.36 13.62 -11.46
C GLY A 224 11.23 14.77 -10.97
N ASP A 225 10.85 15.99 -11.37
CA ASP A 225 11.58 17.22 -11.03
C ASP A 225 11.82 17.42 -9.52
N PRO A 226 10.85 17.17 -8.61
CA PRO A 226 11.07 17.26 -7.18
C PRO A 226 12.20 16.35 -6.70
N LEU A 227 12.22 15.08 -7.12
CA LEU A 227 13.29 14.14 -6.78
C LEU A 227 14.66 14.65 -7.26
N THR A 228 14.75 15.14 -8.51
CA THR A 228 15.99 15.62 -9.11
C THR A 228 16.60 16.80 -8.35
N ARG A 229 15.77 17.65 -7.74
CA ARG A 229 16.21 18.86 -7.01
C ARG A 229 16.43 18.62 -5.51
N SER A 230 15.98 17.48 -4.98
CA SER A 230 16.03 17.12 -3.56
C SER A 230 17.42 17.12 -2.93
N PRO A 231 18.51 16.75 -3.64
CA PRO A 231 19.85 16.84 -3.06
C PRO A 231 20.26 18.22 -2.53
N SER A 232 19.68 19.29 -3.10
CA SER A 232 20.03 20.68 -2.74
C SER A 232 19.55 21.10 -1.34
N VAL A 233 18.59 20.39 -0.78
CA VAL A 233 17.99 20.73 0.53
C VAL A 233 18.46 19.81 1.66
N LEU A 234 19.31 18.83 1.36
CA LEU A 234 19.84 17.91 2.35
C LEU A 234 21.04 18.53 3.08
N ARG A 235 21.11 18.26 4.38
CA ARG A 235 22.31 18.53 5.19
C ARG A 235 23.48 17.63 4.77
N GLU A 236 24.69 17.97 5.18
CA GLU A 236 25.82 17.06 5.07
C GLU A 236 25.53 15.79 5.89
N GLY A 237 25.73 14.61 5.29
CA GLY A 237 25.32 13.32 5.83
C GLY A 237 23.84 12.99 5.65
N GLY A 238 23.08 13.85 4.98
CA GLY A 238 21.65 13.64 4.70
C GLY A 238 21.36 12.47 3.79
N ARG A 239 20.12 12.02 3.80
CA ARG A 239 19.65 10.82 3.09
C ARG A 239 18.48 11.17 2.16
N LEU A 240 18.54 10.66 0.93
CA LEU A 240 17.48 10.74 -0.07
C LEU A 240 16.97 9.33 -0.35
N VAL A 241 15.72 9.05 -0.02
CA VAL A 241 15.08 7.76 -0.27
C VAL A 241 13.89 7.95 -1.19
N SER A 242 13.81 7.20 -2.27
CA SER A 242 12.69 7.23 -3.20
C SER A 242 12.06 5.86 -3.39
N VAL A 243 10.73 5.82 -3.51
CA VAL A 243 9.94 4.67 -3.95
C VAL A 243 9.36 4.86 -5.34
N ALA A 244 9.51 6.06 -5.91
CA ALA A 244 8.92 6.41 -7.20
C ALA A 244 9.85 6.09 -8.36
N GLU A 245 11.11 6.47 -8.26
CA GLU A 245 12.13 6.23 -9.29
C GLU A 245 13.56 6.39 -8.72
N GLU A 246 14.55 6.00 -9.49
CA GLU A 246 15.95 6.09 -9.09
C GLU A 246 16.39 7.53 -8.87
N PRO A 247 16.89 7.90 -7.68
CA PRO A 247 17.34 9.26 -7.42
C PRO A 247 18.60 9.59 -8.22
N PRO A 248 18.82 10.88 -8.56
CA PRO A 248 20.03 11.30 -9.23
C PRO A 248 21.25 11.06 -8.35
N HIS A 249 22.39 10.83 -8.97
CA HIS A 249 23.66 10.82 -8.27
C HIS A 249 23.91 12.18 -7.61
N GLY A 250 23.89 12.20 -6.29
CA GLY A 250 24.14 13.38 -5.48
C GLY A 250 25.64 13.57 -5.18
N PRO A 251 25.99 14.67 -4.46
CA PRO A 251 27.33 14.85 -3.94
C PRO A 251 27.70 13.67 -3.00
N PRO A 252 28.98 13.32 -2.88
CA PRO A 252 29.42 12.18 -2.03
C PRO A 252 29.12 12.35 -0.53
N THR A 253 28.64 13.50 -0.14
CA THR A 253 28.24 13.83 1.24
C THR A 253 26.82 13.38 1.61
N ILE A 254 26.03 12.88 0.64
CA ILE A 254 24.69 12.36 0.89
C ILE A 254 24.57 10.91 0.45
N THR A 255 23.62 10.18 1.02
CA THR A 255 23.26 8.82 0.59
C THR A 255 21.95 8.89 -0.18
N ALA A 256 21.90 8.30 -1.37
CA ALA A 256 20.70 8.22 -2.19
C ALA A 256 20.33 6.75 -2.42
N THR A 257 19.06 6.38 -2.21
CA THR A 257 18.56 5.01 -2.31
C THR A 257 17.21 4.98 -3.00
N TYR A 258 17.08 4.11 -4.00
CA TYR A 258 15.80 3.64 -4.53
C TYR A 258 15.51 2.25 -3.96
N PHE A 259 14.25 1.97 -3.65
CA PHE A 259 13.85 0.62 -3.23
C PHE A 259 12.45 0.28 -3.72
N VAL A 260 12.22 -1.01 -3.87
CA VAL A 260 10.89 -1.59 -4.06
C VAL A 260 10.45 -2.17 -2.72
N VAL A 261 9.21 -1.89 -2.32
CA VAL A 261 8.65 -2.37 -1.05
C VAL A 261 8.64 -3.90 -1.00
N GLU A 262 9.01 -4.45 0.15
CA GLU A 262 8.97 -5.88 0.42
C GLU A 262 7.82 -6.24 1.37
N PRO A 263 7.08 -7.34 1.13
CA PRO A 263 6.11 -7.83 2.08
C PRO A 263 6.75 -8.17 3.44
N SER A 264 6.18 -7.70 4.54
CA SER A 264 6.69 -7.96 5.89
C SER A 264 5.55 -8.07 6.90
N ARG A 265 5.32 -9.28 7.39
CA ARG A 265 4.34 -9.55 8.45
C ARG A 265 4.69 -8.82 9.75
N GLU A 266 5.96 -8.76 10.12
CA GLU A 266 6.41 -8.08 11.33
C GLU A 266 6.05 -6.59 11.31
N GLN A 267 6.34 -5.91 10.21
CA GLN A 267 5.99 -4.50 10.02
C GLN A 267 4.47 -4.30 9.98
N LEU A 268 3.72 -5.22 9.33
CA LEU A 268 2.26 -5.17 9.32
C LEU A 268 1.66 -5.32 10.73
N LEU A 269 2.24 -6.12 11.61
CA LEU A 269 1.78 -6.23 13.00
C LEU A 269 1.92 -4.90 13.75
N GLU A 270 3.01 -4.16 13.54
CA GLU A 270 3.17 -2.82 14.11
C GLU A 270 2.19 -1.82 13.49
N LEU A 271 1.99 -1.86 12.18
CA LEU A 271 1.00 -1.04 11.49
C LEU A 271 -0.42 -1.34 12.01
N THR A 272 -0.79 -2.62 12.19
CA THR A 272 -2.06 -3.03 12.82
C THR A 272 -2.24 -2.35 14.17
N ARG A 273 -1.21 -2.40 15.02
CA ARG A 273 -1.23 -1.80 16.36
C ARG A 273 -1.44 -0.27 16.29
N LEU A 274 -0.80 0.41 15.35
CA LEU A 274 -0.93 1.87 15.18
C LEU A 274 -2.33 2.23 14.65
N VAL A 275 -2.88 1.46 13.72
CA VAL A 275 -4.23 1.66 13.20
C VAL A 275 -5.26 1.44 14.30
N ASP A 276 -5.16 0.35 15.06
CA ASP A 276 -6.10 0.03 16.15
C ASP A 276 -6.08 1.06 17.30
N LYS A 277 -4.95 1.75 17.49
CA LYS A 277 -4.83 2.87 18.43
C LYS A 277 -5.34 4.21 17.87
N GLY A 278 -5.63 4.29 16.59
CA GLY A 278 -6.00 5.53 15.91
C GLY A 278 -4.82 6.48 15.64
N ASN A 279 -3.57 6.02 15.80
CA ASN A 279 -2.36 6.80 15.51
C ASN A 279 -1.99 6.75 14.02
N LEU A 280 -2.56 5.80 13.28
CA LEU A 280 -2.42 5.68 11.84
C LEU A 280 -3.82 5.48 11.23
N VAL A 281 -4.25 6.42 10.41
CA VAL A 281 -5.59 6.42 9.81
C VAL A 281 -5.45 6.22 8.30
N PRO A 282 -5.88 5.06 7.76
CA PRO A 282 -5.89 4.83 6.33
C PRO A 282 -6.98 5.66 5.66
N ALA A 283 -6.66 6.33 4.56
CA ALA A 283 -7.64 7.04 3.74
C ALA A 283 -7.95 6.23 2.47
N VAL A 284 -9.24 6.03 2.24
CA VAL A 284 -9.78 5.43 1.01
C VAL A 284 -10.48 6.53 0.21
N ASP A 285 -10.05 6.72 -1.03
CA ASP A 285 -10.63 7.70 -1.96
C ASP A 285 -11.99 7.22 -2.47
N SER A 286 -12.02 5.98 -2.92
CA SER A 286 -13.21 5.39 -3.53
C SER A 286 -13.17 3.87 -3.48
N VAL A 287 -14.36 3.27 -3.46
CA VAL A 287 -14.54 1.81 -3.45
C VAL A 287 -15.40 1.45 -4.65
N PHE A 288 -14.92 0.51 -5.47
CA PHE A 288 -15.60 0.02 -6.66
C PHE A 288 -15.88 -1.47 -6.51
N PRO A 289 -17.03 -1.98 -6.97
CA PRO A 289 -17.23 -3.42 -7.12
C PRO A 289 -16.15 -4.05 -8.01
N LEU A 290 -15.79 -5.31 -7.77
CA LEU A 290 -14.81 -6.05 -8.59
C LEU A 290 -15.13 -5.98 -10.09
N ALA A 291 -16.41 -6.03 -10.46
CA ALA A 291 -16.86 -5.93 -11.85
C ALA A 291 -16.60 -4.56 -12.50
N GLU A 292 -16.36 -3.53 -11.71
CA GLU A 292 -16.05 -2.16 -12.16
C GLU A 292 -14.56 -1.83 -12.08
N ALA A 293 -13.70 -2.84 -12.04
CA ALA A 293 -12.25 -2.66 -11.90
C ALA A 293 -11.65 -1.70 -12.94
N ARG A 294 -12.14 -1.72 -14.19
CA ARG A 294 -11.70 -0.76 -15.21
C ARG A 294 -11.86 0.68 -14.74
N SER A 295 -13.03 1.04 -14.24
CA SER A 295 -13.30 2.39 -13.72
C SER A 295 -12.45 2.71 -12.48
N ALA A 296 -12.17 1.71 -11.63
CA ALA A 296 -11.28 1.86 -10.50
C ALA A 296 -9.84 2.17 -10.93
N PHE A 297 -9.32 1.48 -11.94
CA PHE A 297 -7.99 1.73 -12.51
C PHE A 297 -7.91 3.04 -13.31
N GLU A 298 -9.00 3.48 -13.93
CA GLU A 298 -9.10 4.82 -14.51
C GLU A 298 -9.08 5.89 -13.41
N ARG A 299 -9.86 5.70 -12.34
CA ARG A 299 -9.89 6.61 -11.19
C ARG A 299 -8.50 6.78 -10.55
N VAL A 300 -7.71 5.71 -10.45
CA VAL A 300 -6.36 5.80 -9.85
C VAL A 300 -5.40 6.65 -10.67
N GLN A 301 -5.64 6.88 -11.96
CA GLN A 301 -4.84 7.76 -12.82
C GLN A 301 -5.21 9.24 -12.66
N GLU A 302 -6.42 9.55 -12.21
CA GLU A 302 -6.89 10.93 -12.07
C GLU A 302 -6.16 11.68 -10.97
N SER A 303 -6.17 13.01 -11.06
CA SER A 303 -5.71 13.91 -10.00
C SER A 303 -6.77 14.11 -8.91
N GLY A 304 -6.39 14.71 -7.79
CA GLY A 304 -7.32 15.09 -6.73
C GLY A 304 -7.81 13.95 -5.83
N LYS A 305 -7.20 12.76 -5.92
CA LYS A 305 -7.52 11.62 -5.04
C LYS A 305 -7.14 11.86 -3.58
N HIS A 306 -7.89 11.21 -2.70
CA HIS A 306 -7.71 11.24 -1.25
C HIS A 306 -7.44 9.83 -0.69
N GLY A 307 -6.23 9.32 -0.84
CA GLY A 307 -5.90 7.97 -0.37
C GLY A 307 -5.92 6.95 -1.48
N LYS A 308 -6.27 5.71 -1.13
CA LYS A 308 -6.24 4.55 -2.03
C LYS A 308 -7.59 4.32 -2.71
N VAL A 309 -7.57 3.82 -3.93
CA VAL A 309 -8.73 3.26 -4.61
C VAL A 309 -8.79 1.77 -4.32
N VAL A 310 -9.96 1.26 -4.01
CA VAL A 310 -10.16 -0.11 -3.52
C VAL A 310 -11.24 -0.82 -4.31
N LEU A 311 -11.01 -2.10 -4.61
CA LEU A 311 -12.00 -3.03 -5.14
C LEU A 311 -12.69 -3.75 -3.99
N LEU A 312 -14.01 -3.69 -3.92
CA LEU A 312 -14.85 -4.51 -3.05
C LEU A 312 -15.17 -5.81 -3.79
N VAL A 313 -14.75 -6.92 -3.23
CA VAL A 313 -14.89 -8.25 -3.83
C VAL A 313 -16.06 -9.00 -3.19
N HIS A 314 -16.10 -9.03 -1.85
CA HIS A 314 -17.20 -9.56 -1.06
C HIS A 314 -17.62 -8.53 0.01
N GLU A 315 -18.93 -8.47 0.27
CA GLU A 315 -19.49 -7.68 1.38
C GLU A 315 -19.24 -8.35 2.74
#